data_e4af41d1510024ada3edbb10e7fd8ba4
#
_entry.id   e4af41d1510024ada3edbb10e7fd8ba4
#
_cell.length_a   1.000
_cell.length_b   1.000
_cell.length_c   1.000
_cell.angle_alpha   90.00
_cell.angle_beta   90.00
_cell.angle_gamma   90.00
#
_symmetry.space_group_name_H-M   'P 1'
#
loop_
_entity.id
_entity.type
_entity.pdbx_description
1 polymer ?
#
loop_
_entity_poly.entity_id
_entity_poly.type
_entity_poly.pdbx_seq_one_letter_code
_entity_poly.pdbx_strand_id
1 'polypeptide(L)'
;MMSDYKTLTCAEVSIGDKLPALDIDITSGLVVAGAIATRDFEPVHHDKSVAQAAGLPDVFMNILTSQALMTRFATQWSGPEAVVKTL
;
A
#
# COMPACT_ATOMS: atom_id res chain seq x y z
N MET A 1 -2.62 19.80 5.20
CA MET A 1 -2.46 19.78 6.67
C MET A 1 -3.44 18.80 7.28
N MET A 2 -3.06 18.20 8.40
CA MET A 2 -3.92 17.23 9.10
C MET A 2 -5.29 17.79 9.46
N SER A 3 -5.36 19.09 9.78
CA SER A 3 -6.61 19.78 10.09
C SER A 3 -7.61 19.82 8.93
N ASP A 4 -7.13 19.62 7.69
CA ASP A 4 -7.98 19.65 6.51
C ASP A 4 -8.65 18.30 6.24
N TYR A 5 -8.26 17.25 6.95
CA TYR A 5 -8.76 15.90 6.76
C TYR A 5 -9.79 15.56 7.83
N LYS A 6 -10.95 15.12 7.37
CA LYS A 6 -12.02 14.67 8.26
C LYS A 6 -11.75 13.23 8.69
N THR A 7 -11.91 12.95 9.97
CA THR A 7 -11.97 11.58 10.49
C THR A 7 -13.43 11.15 10.62
N LEU A 8 -13.76 9.99 10.05
CA LEU A 8 -15.10 9.43 10.14
C LEU A 8 -15.40 8.96 11.57
N THR A 9 -16.65 9.11 11.97
CA THR A 9 -17.16 8.57 13.23
C THR A 9 -17.89 7.26 13.00
N CYS A 10 -18.07 6.45 14.03
CA CYS A 10 -18.83 5.20 13.95
C CYS A 10 -20.24 5.40 13.40
N ALA A 11 -20.88 6.54 13.71
CA ALA A 11 -22.24 6.83 13.23
C ALA A 11 -22.32 7.05 11.73
N GLU A 12 -21.19 7.42 11.09
CA GLU A 12 -21.12 7.70 9.66
C GLU A 12 -20.81 6.46 8.81
N VAL A 13 -20.54 5.33 9.44
CA VAL A 13 -20.06 4.10 8.77
C VAL A 13 -21.02 2.95 9.03
N SER A 14 -21.29 2.18 8.01
CA SER A 14 -22.14 0.98 8.08
C SER A 14 -21.43 -0.20 7.44
N ILE A 15 -21.76 -1.40 7.91
CA ILE A 15 -21.27 -2.63 7.29
C ILE A 15 -21.76 -2.68 5.84
N GLY A 16 -20.85 -2.95 4.92
CA GLY A 16 -21.16 -3.00 3.50
C GLY A 16 -20.86 -1.70 2.75
N ASP A 17 -20.47 -0.64 3.44
CA ASP A 17 -20.05 0.59 2.81
C ASP A 17 -18.85 0.34 1.89
N LYS A 18 -18.86 0.96 0.72
CA LYS A 18 -17.75 0.89 -0.23
C LYS A 18 -16.83 2.08 -0.03
N LEU A 19 -15.54 1.82 0.02
CA LEU A 19 -14.54 2.87 0.09
C LEU A 19 -14.33 3.47 -1.31
N PRO A 20 -14.01 4.78 -1.40
CA PRO A 20 -13.63 5.37 -2.68
C PRO A 20 -12.41 4.65 -3.27
N ALA A 21 -12.42 4.45 -4.58
CA ALA A 21 -11.31 3.80 -5.27
C ALA A 21 -10.01 4.61 -5.10
N LEU A 22 -8.90 3.90 -4.92
CA LEU A 22 -7.56 4.46 -4.91
C LEU A 22 -6.76 3.78 -6.01
N ASP A 23 -6.52 4.51 -7.09
CA ASP A 23 -5.76 4.00 -8.24
C ASP A 23 -4.30 4.39 -8.08
N ILE A 24 -3.43 3.40 -8.12
CA ILE A 24 -1.99 3.60 -7.97
C ILE A 24 -1.30 2.97 -9.18
N ASP A 25 -0.48 3.75 -9.85
CA ASP A 25 0.33 3.26 -10.96
C ASP A 25 1.55 2.52 -10.38
N ILE A 26 1.57 1.21 -10.54
CA ILE A 26 2.65 0.36 -10.04
C ILE A 26 3.75 0.30 -11.09
N THR A 27 4.73 1.17 -10.94
CA THR A 27 5.91 1.21 -11.80
C THR A 27 7.04 0.39 -11.18
N SER A 28 8.03 0.02 -11.98
CA SER A 28 9.25 -0.62 -11.45
C SER A 28 9.97 0.29 -10.46
N GLY A 29 9.93 1.61 -10.69
CA GLY A 29 10.48 2.58 -9.75
C GLY A 29 9.79 2.53 -8.39
N LEU A 30 8.46 2.44 -8.34
CA LEU A 30 7.71 2.29 -7.10
C LEU A 30 8.07 0.98 -6.39
N VAL A 31 8.17 -0.11 -7.14
CA VAL A 31 8.52 -1.42 -6.60
C VAL A 31 9.88 -1.38 -5.92
N VAL A 32 10.88 -0.83 -6.59
CA VAL A 32 12.25 -0.70 -6.06
C VAL A 32 12.27 0.25 -4.86
N ALA A 33 11.62 1.40 -4.98
CA ALA A 33 11.59 2.39 -3.90
C ALA A 33 10.91 1.83 -2.64
N GLY A 34 9.84 1.09 -2.79
CA GLY A 34 9.16 0.43 -1.68
C GLY A 34 10.03 -0.60 -0.98
N ALA A 35 10.77 -1.38 -1.75
CA ALA A 35 11.70 -2.36 -1.20
C ALA A 35 12.81 -1.66 -0.38
N ILE A 36 13.39 -0.60 -0.93
CA ILE A 36 14.44 0.16 -0.25
C ILE A 36 13.90 0.82 1.02
N ALA A 37 12.74 1.45 0.93
CA ALA A 37 12.12 2.15 2.06
C ALA A 37 11.78 1.21 3.22
N THR A 38 11.45 -0.03 2.93
CA THR A 38 11.15 -1.06 3.94
C THR A 38 12.36 -1.91 4.31
N ARG A 39 13.53 -1.61 3.78
CA ARG A 39 14.79 -2.35 3.97
C ARG A 39 14.68 -3.82 3.57
N ASP A 40 13.92 -4.09 2.56
CA ASP A 40 13.79 -5.43 1.98
C ASP A 40 14.69 -5.49 0.74
N PHE A 41 15.91 -5.96 0.93
CA PHE A 41 16.93 -5.98 -0.12
C PHE A 41 16.96 -7.29 -0.92
N GLU A 42 15.90 -8.08 -0.86
CA GLU A 42 15.80 -9.29 -1.69
C GLU A 42 15.91 -8.91 -3.18
N PRO A 43 16.81 -9.56 -3.93
CA PRO A 43 17.06 -9.16 -5.32
C PRO A 43 15.86 -9.25 -6.24
N VAL A 44 14.89 -10.09 -5.95
CA VAL A 44 13.66 -10.22 -6.76
C VAL A 44 12.85 -8.92 -6.83
N HIS A 45 13.07 -7.99 -5.91
CA HIS A 45 12.37 -6.71 -5.87
C HIS A 45 13.10 -5.60 -6.62
N HIS A 46 14.33 -5.82 -7.06
CA HIS A 46 15.11 -4.78 -7.74
C HIS A 46 15.96 -5.28 -8.92
N ASP A 47 16.12 -6.58 -9.08
CA ASP A 47 16.90 -7.17 -10.17
C ASP A 47 15.99 -8.05 -11.04
N LYS A 48 15.72 -7.57 -12.26
CA LYS A 48 14.83 -8.25 -13.18
C LYS A 48 15.31 -9.64 -13.54
N SER A 49 16.62 -9.82 -13.73
CA SER A 49 17.18 -11.13 -14.10
C SER A 49 16.98 -12.16 -13.00
N VAL A 50 17.09 -11.74 -11.73
CA VAL A 50 16.84 -12.63 -10.59
C VAL A 50 15.36 -12.97 -10.49
N ALA A 51 14.48 -12.00 -10.69
CA ALA A 51 13.04 -12.25 -10.69
C ALA A 51 12.65 -13.23 -11.79
N GLN A 52 13.22 -13.06 -12.99
CA GLN A 52 12.98 -13.97 -14.14
C GLN A 52 13.50 -15.37 -13.87
N ALA A 53 14.67 -15.50 -13.24
CA ALA A 53 15.20 -16.80 -12.84
C ALA A 53 14.31 -17.50 -11.82
N ALA A 54 13.57 -16.74 -11.01
CA ALA A 54 12.58 -17.28 -10.06
C ALA A 54 11.22 -17.59 -10.70
N GLY A 55 11.06 -17.37 -12.00
CA GLY A 55 9.84 -17.68 -12.74
C GLY A 55 8.87 -16.51 -12.90
N LEU A 56 9.31 -15.29 -12.62
CA LEU A 56 8.48 -14.09 -12.71
C LEU A 56 8.89 -13.24 -13.91
N PRO A 57 7.97 -12.50 -14.54
CA PRO A 57 8.31 -11.72 -15.75
C PRO A 57 9.16 -10.48 -15.45
N ASP A 58 9.10 -9.95 -14.24
CA ASP A 58 9.79 -8.72 -13.85
C ASP A 58 9.91 -8.68 -12.33
N VAL A 59 10.56 -7.62 -11.83
CA VAL A 59 10.56 -7.34 -10.37
C VAL A 59 9.13 -7.19 -9.86
N PHE A 60 8.91 -7.56 -8.63
CA PHE A 60 7.59 -7.48 -8.03
C PHE A 60 7.65 -6.81 -6.67
N MET A 61 6.52 -6.21 -6.30
CA MET A 61 6.39 -5.45 -5.07
C MET A 61 6.46 -6.37 -3.85
N ASN A 62 7.22 -5.96 -2.84
CA ASN A 62 7.30 -6.73 -1.61
C ASN A 62 6.01 -6.60 -0.79
N ILE A 63 5.81 -7.52 0.13
CA ILE A 63 4.59 -7.58 0.94
C ILE A 63 4.42 -6.35 1.83
N LEU A 64 5.51 -5.78 2.32
CA LEU A 64 5.47 -4.59 3.16
C LEU A 64 4.90 -3.39 2.40
N THR A 65 5.31 -3.20 1.16
CA THR A 65 4.76 -2.14 0.30
C THR A 65 3.29 -2.39 -0.02
N SER A 66 2.93 -3.63 -0.36
CA SER A 66 1.54 -4.00 -0.64
C SER A 66 0.65 -3.69 0.57
N GLN A 67 1.08 -4.08 1.75
CA GLN A 67 0.32 -3.84 2.98
C GLN A 67 0.23 -2.35 3.31
N ALA A 68 1.30 -1.60 3.07
CA ALA A 68 1.29 -0.15 3.26
C ALA A 68 0.29 0.54 2.34
N LEU A 69 0.19 0.12 1.09
CA LEU A 69 -0.77 0.67 0.14
C LEU A 69 -2.22 0.32 0.53
N MET A 70 -2.45 -0.89 1.03
CA MET A 70 -3.77 -1.28 1.54
C MET A 70 -4.15 -0.46 2.77
N THR A 71 -3.22 -0.24 3.68
CA THR A 71 -3.42 0.61 4.86
C THR A 71 -3.73 2.05 4.44
N ARG A 72 -2.99 2.58 3.46
CA ARG A 72 -3.24 3.91 2.90
C ARG A 72 -4.66 4.03 2.35
N PHE A 73 -5.12 3.02 1.63
CA PHE A 73 -6.48 2.97 1.10
C PHE A 73 -7.52 3.13 2.21
N ALA A 74 -7.35 2.38 3.30
CA ALA A 74 -8.27 2.44 4.44
C ALA A 74 -8.18 3.77 5.19
N THR A 75 -6.97 4.28 5.46
CA THR A 75 -6.78 5.49 6.26
C THR A 75 -7.13 6.77 5.52
N GLN A 76 -6.98 6.81 4.21
CA GLN A 76 -7.46 7.96 3.43
C GLN A 76 -8.98 8.10 3.51
N TRP A 77 -9.68 6.97 3.61
CA TRP A 77 -11.13 6.97 3.81
C TRP A 77 -11.51 7.31 5.24
N SER A 78 -10.90 6.67 6.23
CA SER A 78 -11.28 6.82 7.64
C SER A 78 -10.84 8.14 8.26
N GLY A 79 -9.78 8.73 7.75
CA GLY A 79 -9.20 9.96 8.28
C GLY A 79 -8.05 9.72 9.25
N PRO A 80 -7.31 10.80 9.61
CA PRO A 80 -6.01 10.67 10.28
C PRO A 80 -6.08 10.28 11.75
N GLU A 81 -7.22 10.45 12.42
CA GLU A 81 -7.37 10.13 13.84
C GLU A 81 -7.86 8.70 14.08
N ALA A 82 -8.19 7.98 13.00
CA ALA A 82 -8.63 6.59 13.11
C ALA A 82 -7.44 5.67 13.38
N VAL A 83 -7.70 4.57 14.08
CA VAL A 83 -6.70 3.56 14.39
C VAL A 83 -7.06 2.26 13.67
N VAL A 84 -6.11 1.75 12.87
CA VAL A 84 -6.26 0.45 12.21
C VAL A 84 -5.96 -0.64 13.23
N LYS A 85 -6.96 -1.42 13.58
CA LYS A 85 -6.79 -2.54 14.53
C LYS A 85 -6.56 -3.86 13.83
N THR A 86 -7.24 -4.05 12.72
CA THR A 86 -7.16 -5.28 11.91
C THR A 86 -7.26 -4.90 10.44
N LEU A 87 -6.43 -5.51 9.65
CA LEU A 87 -6.42 -5.26 8.22
C LEU A 87 -6.53 -6.60 7.46
#